data_e10b9b85e465cc9fd900f66ee020fd12
#
_entry.id   e10b9b85e465cc9fd900f66ee020fd12
#
_cell.length_a   1.000
_cell.length_b   1.000
_cell.length_c   1.000
_cell.angle_alpha   90.00
_cell.angle_beta   90.00
_cell.angle_gamma   90.00
#
_symmetry.space_group_name_H-M   'P 1'
#
loop_
_entity.id
_entity.type
_entity.pdbx_description
1 polymer ?
#
loop_
_entity_poly.entity_id
_entity_poly.type
_entity_poly.pdbx_seq_one_letter_code
_entity_poly.pdbx_strand_id
1 'polypeptide(L)'
;MSGPAIAKGTVVVRNGLIEDVGENVAVPADAMVVDGEGMTVYPGLIDALSTWGQPGAAPVAATANGRGGRGTTTPTPTTNPLAALAAQAAAEPRARGPEDRPSTTSWLHIADEVSPTDRRIESARSAGFTTAASFPMRGIFAGQGAMIDLLSEGKGGDMVLVPTLGQYISVTRAGGGGGMGGGFPSSLMGYFAYIRQIYLDAGHYQLVKDAYAKDPRGMERPAYDRALEGVIESKRILLPANRLVEMDRMLRFAAELKQPVILYGGREAFRPEAAALLKKNNAPLLLSIRWPEKSRDADPEDVESMRTLETRDKAATAPMVLESAGVKYAFYSDGLDQPRDLQRAVKKAIDAGLPRDAALRALTLSAAEIYGVADRLGSIEKGKIGNLVVTRGEIFDDRTKIEMILVDGHKYLPAAETTPMGGRGMPTDNPGVIQ
;
A
#
# COMPACT_ATOMS: atom_id res chain seq x y z
N MET A 1 -0.62 -10.62 -19.04
CA MET A 1 -1.36 -11.49 -18.14
C MET A 1 -1.13 -12.93 -18.55
N SER A 2 -1.87 -13.89 -18.03
CA SER A 2 -1.63 -15.33 -18.29
C SER A 2 -1.91 -15.80 -19.73
N GLY A 3 -2.65 -15.01 -20.52
CA GLY A 3 -2.99 -15.32 -21.92
C GLY A 3 -3.35 -14.08 -22.74
N PRO A 4 -3.60 -14.23 -24.05
CA PRO A 4 -4.04 -13.14 -24.91
C PRO A 4 -5.45 -12.67 -24.51
N ALA A 5 -5.76 -11.40 -24.80
CA ALA A 5 -7.10 -10.84 -24.58
C ALA A 5 -8.13 -11.57 -25.47
N ILE A 6 -9.27 -11.92 -24.90
CA ILE A 6 -10.42 -12.49 -25.62
C ILE A 6 -11.23 -11.31 -26.18
N ALA A 7 -11.37 -11.26 -27.52
CA ALA A 7 -12.05 -10.13 -28.17
C ALA A 7 -13.56 -10.07 -27.87
N LYS A 8 -14.20 -11.23 -27.74
CA LYS A 8 -15.60 -11.36 -27.32
C LYS A 8 -15.71 -12.60 -26.45
N GLY A 9 -16.05 -12.42 -25.20
CA GLY A 9 -16.09 -13.53 -24.24
C GLY A 9 -17.19 -13.39 -23.21
N THR A 10 -17.44 -14.49 -22.52
CA THR A 10 -18.35 -14.56 -21.37
C THR A 10 -17.54 -14.95 -20.14
N VAL A 11 -17.81 -14.31 -19.02
CA VAL A 11 -17.28 -14.68 -17.70
C VAL A 11 -18.46 -15.08 -16.82
N VAL A 12 -18.42 -16.30 -16.28
CA VAL A 12 -19.41 -16.79 -15.33
C VAL A 12 -18.82 -16.77 -13.94
N VAL A 13 -19.51 -16.10 -13.01
CA VAL A 13 -19.11 -16.03 -11.59
C VAL A 13 -20.19 -16.73 -10.76
N ARG A 14 -19.78 -17.65 -9.89
CA ARG A 14 -20.66 -18.36 -8.97
C ARG A 14 -20.01 -18.52 -7.60
N ASN A 15 -20.73 -18.18 -6.55
CA ASN A 15 -20.25 -18.29 -5.16
C ASN A 15 -18.88 -17.59 -4.95
N GLY A 16 -18.72 -16.38 -5.49
CA GLY A 16 -17.49 -15.63 -5.38
C GLY A 16 -16.35 -16.05 -6.32
N LEU A 17 -16.46 -17.17 -7.04
CA LEU A 17 -15.41 -17.70 -7.90
C LEU A 17 -15.76 -17.58 -9.39
N ILE A 18 -14.75 -17.45 -10.23
CA ILE A 18 -14.90 -17.57 -11.68
C ILE A 18 -15.10 -19.04 -12.02
N GLU A 19 -16.34 -19.40 -12.40
CA GLU A 19 -16.70 -20.76 -12.76
C GLU A 19 -16.20 -21.11 -14.16
N ASP A 20 -16.33 -20.18 -15.10
CA ASP A 20 -15.85 -20.36 -16.47
C ASP A 20 -15.58 -19.02 -17.15
N VAL A 21 -14.68 -19.03 -18.14
CA VAL A 21 -14.31 -17.85 -18.95
C VAL A 21 -13.87 -18.27 -20.34
N GLY A 22 -14.40 -17.63 -21.38
CA GLY A 22 -14.04 -17.95 -22.76
C GLY A 22 -14.99 -17.34 -23.79
N GLU A 23 -14.75 -17.63 -25.07
CA GLU A 23 -15.58 -17.16 -26.18
C GLU A 23 -16.92 -17.92 -26.27
N ASN A 24 -16.92 -19.21 -25.95
CA ASN A 24 -18.08 -20.11 -26.10
C ASN A 24 -18.45 -20.75 -24.76
N VAL A 25 -18.70 -19.92 -23.74
CA VAL A 25 -19.11 -20.40 -22.41
C VAL A 25 -20.62 -20.58 -22.37
N ALA A 26 -21.06 -21.73 -21.89
CA ALA A 26 -22.47 -21.98 -21.66
C ALA A 26 -22.96 -21.15 -20.47
N VAL A 27 -23.96 -20.31 -20.69
CA VAL A 27 -24.58 -19.52 -19.63
C VAL A 27 -25.50 -20.40 -18.81
N PRO A 28 -25.32 -20.56 -17.48
CA PRO A 28 -26.21 -21.32 -16.63
C PRO A 28 -27.64 -20.76 -16.66
N ALA A 29 -28.64 -21.62 -16.61
CA ALA A 29 -30.04 -21.19 -16.70
C ALA A 29 -30.51 -20.31 -15.51
N ASP A 30 -29.83 -20.43 -14.38
CA ASP A 30 -30.04 -19.64 -13.15
C ASP A 30 -29.20 -18.35 -13.06
N ALA A 31 -28.39 -18.08 -14.08
CA ALA A 31 -27.50 -16.92 -14.06
C ALA A 31 -28.25 -15.60 -14.35
N MET A 32 -27.92 -14.56 -13.60
CA MET A 32 -28.28 -13.19 -13.95
C MET A 32 -27.35 -12.70 -15.07
N VAL A 33 -27.87 -12.54 -16.25
CA VAL A 33 -27.08 -12.10 -17.41
C VAL A 33 -26.95 -10.59 -17.43
N VAL A 34 -25.73 -10.09 -17.56
CA VAL A 34 -25.43 -8.68 -17.79
C VAL A 34 -24.90 -8.55 -19.21
N ASP A 35 -25.60 -7.74 -20.04
CA ASP A 35 -25.14 -7.42 -21.39
C ASP A 35 -23.91 -6.53 -21.32
N GLY A 36 -22.79 -7.04 -21.84
CA GLY A 36 -21.50 -6.37 -21.90
C GLY A 36 -21.18 -5.73 -23.26
N GLU A 37 -22.16 -5.48 -24.11
CA GLU A 37 -21.89 -4.88 -25.42
C GLU A 37 -21.17 -3.53 -25.30
N GLY A 38 -20.01 -3.41 -25.97
CA GLY A 38 -19.14 -2.22 -25.91
C GLY A 38 -18.40 -2.04 -24.57
N MET A 39 -18.42 -3.06 -23.70
CA MET A 39 -17.68 -3.05 -22.43
C MET A 39 -16.46 -3.95 -22.49
N THR A 40 -15.48 -3.64 -21.64
CA THR A 40 -14.28 -4.45 -21.45
C THR A 40 -14.21 -4.92 -20.01
N VAL A 41 -13.91 -6.20 -19.80
CA VAL A 41 -13.75 -6.80 -18.47
C VAL A 41 -12.27 -6.95 -18.15
N TYR A 42 -11.86 -6.37 -17.03
CA TYR A 42 -10.50 -6.48 -16.49
C TYR A 42 -10.51 -7.25 -15.17
N PRO A 43 -9.39 -7.91 -14.80
CA PRO A 43 -9.25 -8.37 -13.43
C PRO A 43 -9.26 -7.17 -12.48
N GLY A 44 -9.81 -7.35 -11.31
CA GLY A 44 -9.82 -6.31 -10.28
C GLY A 44 -8.41 -5.84 -9.93
N LEU A 45 -8.25 -4.54 -9.78
CA LEU A 45 -6.96 -3.95 -9.42
C LEU A 45 -6.61 -4.30 -7.97
N ILE A 46 -5.31 -4.51 -7.73
CA ILE A 46 -4.73 -4.83 -6.42
C ILE A 46 -3.82 -3.69 -6.01
N ASP A 47 -4.10 -3.02 -4.89
CA ASP A 47 -3.15 -2.09 -4.28
C ASP A 47 -2.10 -2.88 -3.51
N ALA A 48 -0.85 -2.83 -3.95
CA ALA A 48 0.21 -3.64 -3.38
C ALA A 48 0.69 -3.16 -2.00
N LEU A 49 0.32 -1.96 -1.55
CA LEU A 49 0.64 -1.43 -0.22
C LEU A 49 -0.32 -0.31 0.16
N SER A 50 -1.18 -0.56 1.13
CA SER A 50 -2.19 0.41 1.58
C SER A 50 -2.44 0.34 3.08
N THR A 51 -3.36 1.20 3.54
CA THR A 51 -3.95 1.16 4.89
C THR A 51 -5.47 1.04 4.83
N TRP A 52 -6.02 0.63 3.68
CA TRP A 52 -7.47 0.47 3.54
C TRP A 52 -7.98 -0.67 4.42
N GLY A 53 -9.22 -0.52 4.86
CA GLY A 53 -9.81 -1.41 5.84
C GLY A 53 -9.45 -1.10 7.30
N GLN A 54 -8.63 -0.05 7.55
CA GLN A 54 -8.24 0.38 8.90
C GLN A 54 -8.92 1.71 9.23
N PRO A 55 -10.09 1.73 9.88
CA PRO A 55 -10.79 2.96 10.22
C PRO A 55 -9.90 3.89 11.04
N GLY A 56 -9.76 5.14 10.59
CA GLY A 56 -8.94 6.16 11.27
C GLY A 56 -7.43 6.07 11.02
N ALA A 57 -6.94 5.12 10.21
CA ALA A 57 -5.56 5.15 9.75
C ALA A 57 -5.34 6.34 8.79
N ALA A 58 -4.23 7.04 8.96
CA ALA A 58 -3.82 8.05 7.98
C ALA A 58 -3.47 7.37 6.64
N PRO A 59 -3.70 8.04 5.49
CA PRO A 59 -3.18 7.59 4.23
C PRO A 59 -1.68 7.33 4.31
N VAL A 60 -1.16 6.43 3.48
CA VAL A 60 0.29 6.25 3.33
C VAL A 60 0.84 7.57 2.83
N ALA A 61 1.40 8.37 3.73
CA ALA A 61 2.10 9.56 3.32
C ALA A 61 3.45 9.10 2.77
N ALA A 62 3.70 9.35 1.48
CA ALA A 62 5.05 9.29 0.96
C ALA A 62 5.94 10.06 1.93
N THR A 63 6.93 9.39 2.50
CA THR A 63 7.91 10.07 3.34
C THR A 63 8.60 11.12 2.49
N ALA A 64 8.04 12.34 2.53
CA ALA A 64 8.65 13.48 1.93
C ALA A 64 9.95 13.72 2.70
N ASN A 65 11.08 13.28 2.14
CA ASN A 65 12.38 13.81 2.48
C ASN A 65 12.45 15.26 1.94
N GLY A 66 11.57 16.12 2.48
CA GLY A 66 11.55 17.55 2.31
C GLY A 66 12.16 18.18 3.55
N ARG A 67 13.35 18.72 3.40
CA ARG A 67 14.01 19.58 4.38
C ARG A 67 13.09 20.76 4.67
N GLY A 68 12.58 20.80 5.93
CA GLY A 68 12.17 21.97 6.67
C GLY A 68 11.44 23.10 5.94
N GLY A 69 10.16 22.98 5.76
CA GLY A 69 9.28 24.14 5.78
C GLY A 69 8.95 24.44 7.24
N ARG A 70 9.38 25.59 7.73
CA ARG A 70 9.06 26.14 9.05
C ARG A 70 7.61 26.66 9.00
N GLY A 71 6.65 25.72 8.94
CA GLY A 71 5.23 26.02 9.08
C GLY A 71 4.86 25.95 10.55
N THR A 72 4.71 27.10 11.19
CA THR A 72 4.07 27.23 12.49
C THR A 72 2.58 26.92 12.34
N THR A 73 2.21 25.66 12.44
CA THR A 73 0.81 25.31 12.77
C THR A 73 0.70 25.40 14.29
N THR A 74 0.21 26.51 14.75
CA THR A 74 -0.33 26.64 16.12
C THR A 74 -1.42 25.58 16.27
N PRO A 75 -1.32 24.66 17.25
CA PRO A 75 -2.41 23.73 17.52
C PRO A 75 -3.60 24.54 18.02
N THR A 76 -4.68 24.52 17.27
CA THR A 76 -5.97 25.02 17.77
C THR A 76 -6.30 24.21 19.03
N PRO A 77 -6.57 24.83 20.17
CA PRO A 77 -6.90 24.10 21.38
C PRO A 77 -8.23 23.36 21.15
N THR A 78 -8.15 22.04 21.04
CA THR A 78 -9.35 21.18 21.02
C THR A 78 -9.99 21.25 22.41
N THR A 79 -11.15 21.87 22.48
CA THR A 79 -11.97 22.01 23.67
C THR A 79 -12.66 20.71 24.12
N ASN A 80 -12.22 19.57 23.62
CA ASN A 80 -12.76 18.26 24.01
C ASN A 80 -11.81 17.58 25.00
N PRO A 81 -12.16 17.54 26.31
CA PRO A 81 -11.31 16.92 27.34
C PRO A 81 -11.06 15.43 27.09
N LEU A 82 -11.96 14.71 26.41
CA LEU A 82 -11.76 13.31 26.04
C LEU A 82 -10.66 13.16 24.97
N ALA A 83 -10.60 14.09 24.01
CA ALA A 83 -9.53 14.08 22.99
C ALA A 83 -8.16 14.44 23.60
N ALA A 84 -8.13 15.31 24.61
CA ALA A 84 -6.92 15.63 25.36
C ALA A 84 -6.46 14.43 26.22
N LEU A 85 -7.39 13.70 26.84
CA LEU A 85 -7.09 12.47 27.59
C LEU A 85 -6.61 11.34 26.67
N ALA A 86 -7.22 11.18 25.50
CA ALA A 86 -6.79 10.22 24.49
C ALA A 86 -5.41 10.57 23.89
N ALA A 87 -5.11 11.86 23.71
CA ALA A 87 -3.80 12.33 23.31
C ALA A 87 -2.73 12.13 24.40
N GLN A 88 -3.09 12.27 25.68
CA GLN A 88 -2.21 11.95 26.80
C GLN A 88 -2.00 10.44 26.97
N ALA A 89 -3.03 9.62 26.77
CA ALA A 89 -2.91 8.17 26.81
C ALA A 89 -2.12 7.60 25.61
N ALA A 90 -2.06 8.32 24.50
CA ALA A 90 -1.26 7.98 23.32
C ALA A 90 0.20 8.47 23.40
N ALA A 91 0.57 9.20 24.43
CA ALA A 91 1.96 9.56 24.69
C ALA A 91 2.68 8.34 25.27
N GLU A 92 3.22 7.48 24.40
CA GLU A 92 4.08 6.37 24.84
C GLU A 92 5.22 6.91 25.72
N PRO A 93 5.55 6.23 26.84
CA PRO A 93 6.69 6.59 27.66
C PRO A 93 7.94 6.67 26.77
N ARG A 94 8.73 7.71 26.93
CA ARG A 94 9.98 7.86 26.15
C ARG A 94 10.89 6.68 26.44
N ALA A 95 11.07 5.81 25.46
CA ALA A 95 12.01 4.72 25.56
C ALA A 95 13.44 5.25 25.73
N ARG A 96 14.17 4.64 26.64
CA ARG A 96 15.57 5.00 26.96
C ARG A 96 16.56 4.08 26.26
N GLY A 97 16.15 2.85 25.96
CA GLY A 97 16.97 1.83 25.33
C GLY A 97 16.17 0.80 24.53
N PRO A 98 16.86 -0.16 23.91
CA PRO A 98 16.21 -1.20 23.12
C PRO A 98 15.35 -2.16 23.96
N GLU A 99 15.65 -2.31 25.25
CA GLU A 99 14.91 -3.14 26.20
C GLU A 99 13.47 -2.67 26.41
N ASP A 100 13.21 -1.38 26.24
CA ASP A 100 11.85 -0.80 26.30
C ASP A 100 11.01 -1.15 25.08
N ARG A 101 11.62 -1.78 24.06
CA ARG A 101 11.02 -2.15 22.77
C ARG A 101 10.17 -1.04 22.13
N PRO A 102 10.78 0.15 21.91
CA PRO A 102 10.04 1.32 21.44
C PRO A 102 9.41 1.08 20.07
N SER A 103 8.16 1.51 19.92
CA SER A 103 7.44 1.48 18.64
C SER A 103 7.46 0.10 17.96
N THR A 104 7.41 -0.96 18.78
CA THR A 104 7.41 -2.36 18.33
C THR A 104 6.08 -2.99 18.65
N THR A 105 5.28 -3.23 17.62
CA THR A 105 3.97 -3.89 17.64
C THR A 105 3.94 -5.05 16.64
N SER A 106 5.05 -5.78 16.53
CA SER A 106 5.26 -6.87 15.58
C SER A 106 4.20 -7.97 15.61
N TRP A 107 3.56 -8.16 16.78
CA TRP A 107 2.46 -9.12 17.02
C TRP A 107 1.10 -8.66 16.50
N LEU A 108 0.98 -7.39 16.06
CA LEU A 108 -0.28 -6.85 15.58
C LEU A 108 -0.55 -7.40 14.17
N HIS A 109 -1.73 -7.98 13.98
CA HIS A 109 -2.20 -8.49 12.70
C HIS A 109 -3.33 -7.61 12.18
N ILE A 110 -3.16 -7.03 11.02
CA ILE A 110 -4.22 -6.23 10.39
C ILE A 110 -5.48 -7.06 10.11
N ALA A 111 -5.34 -8.34 9.87
CA ALA A 111 -6.46 -9.26 9.70
C ALA A 111 -7.50 -9.20 10.85
N ASP A 112 -7.06 -8.86 12.06
CA ASP A 112 -7.92 -8.76 13.25
C ASP A 112 -8.57 -7.38 13.39
N GLU A 113 -8.07 -6.37 12.68
CA GLU A 113 -8.48 -4.96 12.82
C GLU A 113 -9.24 -4.42 11.61
N VAL A 114 -9.26 -5.15 10.48
CA VAL A 114 -9.95 -4.68 9.27
C VAL A 114 -11.45 -4.57 9.47
N SER A 115 -12.03 -3.54 8.86
CA SER A 115 -13.45 -3.25 8.94
C SER A 115 -13.99 -2.74 7.60
N PRO A 116 -15.17 -3.21 7.17
CA PRO A 116 -15.83 -2.71 5.96
C PRO A 116 -16.36 -1.28 6.10
N THR A 117 -16.33 -0.71 7.31
CA THR A 117 -16.80 0.65 7.59
C THR A 117 -15.80 1.74 7.21
N ASP A 118 -14.63 1.39 6.72
CA ASP A 118 -13.66 2.38 6.22
C ASP A 118 -14.18 3.07 4.95
N ARG A 119 -14.48 4.36 5.05
CA ARG A 119 -15.04 5.17 3.95
C ARG A 119 -14.15 5.24 2.71
N ARG A 120 -12.85 4.98 2.85
CA ARG A 120 -11.91 4.99 1.74
C ARG A 120 -12.11 3.81 0.79
N ILE A 121 -12.72 2.72 1.26
CA ILE A 121 -13.00 1.51 0.48
C ILE A 121 -13.90 1.83 -0.71
N GLU A 122 -14.93 2.66 -0.54
CA GLU A 122 -15.84 3.04 -1.61
C GLU A 122 -15.13 3.81 -2.72
N SER A 123 -14.29 4.79 -2.35
CA SER A 123 -13.47 5.55 -3.30
C SER A 123 -12.48 4.64 -4.03
N ALA A 124 -11.77 3.77 -3.30
CA ALA A 124 -10.83 2.81 -3.86
C ALA A 124 -11.50 1.86 -4.87
N ARG A 125 -12.68 1.31 -4.55
CA ARG A 125 -13.46 0.51 -5.50
C ARG A 125 -13.83 1.32 -6.74
N SER A 126 -14.30 2.56 -6.56
CA SER A 126 -14.65 3.44 -7.68
C SER A 126 -13.44 3.73 -8.60
N ALA A 127 -12.21 3.56 -8.09
CA ALA A 127 -10.97 3.58 -8.87
C ALA A 127 -10.63 2.24 -9.55
N GLY A 128 -11.41 1.18 -9.30
CA GLY A 128 -11.21 -0.15 -9.87
C GLY A 128 -10.44 -1.12 -8.96
N PHE A 129 -10.06 -0.72 -7.74
CA PHE A 129 -9.46 -1.64 -6.80
C PHE A 129 -10.51 -2.55 -6.20
N THR A 130 -10.23 -3.86 -6.22
CA THR A 130 -11.06 -4.88 -5.57
C THR A 130 -10.39 -5.47 -4.36
N THR A 131 -9.06 -5.42 -4.33
CA THR A 131 -8.21 -6.06 -3.33
C THR A 131 -7.09 -5.13 -2.92
N ALA A 132 -6.63 -5.26 -1.69
CA ALA A 132 -5.50 -4.48 -1.18
C ALA A 132 -4.62 -5.29 -0.22
N ALA A 133 -3.31 -5.08 -0.31
CA ALA A 133 -2.37 -5.49 0.72
C ALA A 133 -2.35 -4.39 1.79
N SER A 134 -3.12 -4.59 2.86
CA SER A 134 -3.25 -3.64 3.96
C SER A 134 -2.20 -3.91 5.03
N PHE A 135 -1.50 -2.85 5.45
CA PHE A 135 -0.44 -2.92 6.46
C PHE A 135 -0.62 -1.88 7.55
N PRO A 136 -0.32 -2.21 8.81
CA PRO A 136 -0.19 -1.20 9.85
C PRO A 136 1.09 -0.40 9.58
N MET A 137 1.04 0.93 9.69
CA MET A 137 2.19 1.76 9.31
C MET A 137 2.71 2.63 10.46
N ARG A 138 2.28 2.35 11.67
CA ARG A 138 2.73 3.08 12.85
C ARG A 138 3.79 2.30 13.61
N GLY A 139 4.94 2.92 13.88
CA GLY A 139 6.02 2.30 14.63
C GLY A 139 7.17 1.83 13.74
N ILE A 140 8.18 1.25 14.37
CA ILE A 140 9.37 0.68 13.71
C ILE A 140 9.01 -0.72 13.18
N PHE A 141 8.56 -1.60 14.08
CA PHE A 141 7.92 -2.86 13.72
C PHE A 141 6.41 -2.66 13.85
N ALA A 142 5.77 -2.26 12.77
CA ALA A 142 4.37 -1.86 12.86
C ALA A 142 3.40 -3.04 12.98
N GLY A 143 3.75 -4.21 12.46
CA GLY A 143 2.92 -5.41 12.51
C GLY A 143 2.81 -6.13 11.17
N GLN A 144 1.99 -7.17 11.15
CA GLN A 144 1.77 -8.05 10.00
C GLN A 144 0.65 -7.49 9.11
N GLY A 145 0.94 -7.39 7.81
CA GLY A 145 -0.07 -7.03 6.81
C GLY A 145 -0.94 -8.20 6.39
N ALA A 146 -2.12 -7.90 5.87
CA ALA A 146 -3.07 -8.86 5.32
C ALA A 146 -3.47 -8.52 3.89
N MET A 147 -3.81 -9.54 3.08
CA MET A 147 -4.52 -9.33 1.81
C MET A 147 -6.00 -9.31 2.10
N ILE A 148 -6.68 -8.26 1.68
CA ILE A 148 -8.10 -8.06 1.93
C ILE A 148 -8.86 -7.76 0.65
N ASP A 149 -10.07 -8.28 0.53
CA ASP A 149 -11.05 -7.82 -0.44
C ASP A 149 -11.76 -6.56 0.08
N LEU A 150 -12.02 -5.63 -0.81
CA LEU A 150 -12.62 -4.34 -0.48
C LEU A 150 -14.15 -4.44 -0.42
N LEU A 151 -14.66 -5.27 0.49
CA LEU A 151 -16.09 -5.40 0.75
C LEU A 151 -16.61 -4.20 1.56
N SER A 152 -17.91 -3.85 1.40
CA SER A 152 -18.57 -2.82 2.22
C SER A 152 -19.63 -3.40 3.17
N GLU A 153 -19.87 -4.69 3.09
CA GLU A 153 -20.85 -5.41 3.90
C GLU A 153 -20.19 -6.61 4.58
N GLY A 154 -20.83 -7.14 5.60
CA GLY A 154 -20.31 -8.27 6.37
C GLY A 154 -19.42 -7.87 7.53
N LYS A 155 -18.58 -8.79 7.97
CA LYS A 155 -17.61 -8.60 9.06
C LYS A 155 -16.21 -8.38 8.51
N GLY A 156 -15.31 -7.80 9.30
CA GLY A 156 -13.92 -7.63 8.91
C GLY A 156 -13.24 -8.95 8.50
N GLY A 157 -13.57 -10.05 9.17
CA GLY A 157 -13.06 -11.39 8.80
C GLY A 157 -13.44 -11.85 7.41
N ASP A 158 -14.59 -11.44 6.90
CA ASP A 158 -15.06 -11.80 5.55
C ASP A 158 -14.22 -11.13 4.46
N MET A 159 -13.54 -10.01 4.80
CA MET A 159 -12.63 -9.30 3.90
C MET A 159 -11.27 -10.00 3.76
N VAL A 160 -10.87 -10.84 4.73
CA VAL A 160 -9.50 -11.34 4.83
C VAL A 160 -9.27 -12.53 3.91
N LEU A 161 -8.46 -12.36 2.87
CA LEU A 161 -8.05 -13.44 1.96
C LEU A 161 -6.81 -14.18 2.47
N VAL A 162 -5.81 -13.43 2.95
CA VAL A 162 -4.58 -13.96 3.54
C VAL A 162 -4.25 -13.15 4.79
N PRO A 163 -4.21 -13.76 5.97
CA PRO A 163 -4.06 -13.03 7.23
C PRO A 163 -2.66 -12.50 7.50
N THR A 164 -1.63 -13.06 6.83
CA THR A 164 -0.24 -12.67 7.08
C THR A 164 0.54 -12.59 5.78
N LEU A 165 0.90 -11.37 5.37
CA LEU A 165 1.72 -11.09 4.17
C LEU A 165 3.18 -10.84 4.49
N GLY A 166 3.49 -10.34 5.68
CA GLY A 166 4.83 -10.00 6.12
C GLY A 166 4.81 -8.82 7.10
N GLN A 167 5.98 -8.54 7.68
CA GLN A 167 6.18 -7.49 8.66
C GLN A 167 6.50 -6.17 7.99
N TYR A 168 5.71 -5.12 8.26
CA TYR A 168 6.06 -3.77 7.85
C TYR A 168 7.08 -3.17 8.82
N ILE A 169 8.21 -2.71 8.28
CA ILE A 169 9.28 -2.06 9.04
C ILE A 169 9.51 -0.65 8.50
N SER A 170 9.47 0.32 9.39
CA SER A 170 9.79 1.71 9.09
C SER A 170 11.14 2.10 9.69
N VAL A 171 11.95 2.79 8.91
CA VAL A 171 13.21 3.42 9.36
C VAL A 171 13.08 4.94 9.46
N THR A 172 11.85 5.44 9.38
CA THR A 172 11.54 6.86 9.52
C THR A 172 10.84 7.11 10.84
N ARG A 173 11.15 8.24 11.47
CA ARG A 173 10.50 8.66 12.70
C ARG A 173 9.00 8.87 12.44
N ALA A 174 8.14 8.08 13.05
CA ALA A 174 6.71 8.31 13.05
C ALA A 174 6.45 9.62 13.82
N GLY A 175 5.95 10.64 13.12
CA GLY A 175 5.66 11.96 13.66
C GLY A 175 6.70 12.99 13.26
N GLY A 176 6.40 13.76 12.22
CA GLY A 176 7.22 14.87 11.68
C GLY A 176 7.30 16.10 12.59
N GLY A 177 7.47 15.92 13.89
CA GLY A 177 7.70 17.00 14.84
C GLY A 177 9.18 17.09 15.18
N GLY A 178 9.87 18.10 14.65
CA GLY A 178 11.24 18.48 15.04
C GLY A 178 11.35 18.99 16.48
N GLY A 179 10.64 18.33 17.43
CA GLY A 179 10.76 18.62 18.84
C GLY A 179 12.04 17.98 19.41
N MET A 180 12.81 18.75 20.17
CA MET A 180 14.00 18.34 20.93
C MET A 180 13.68 17.32 22.05
N GLY A 181 12.82 16.36 21.80
CA GLY A 181 12.45 15.29 22.72
C GLY A 181 13.00 13.94 22.25
N GLY A 182 14.29 13.72 22.44
CA GLY A 182 15.00 12.53 21.98
C GLY A 182 14.62 11.25 22.72
N GLY A 183 13.58 10.53 22.24
CA GLY A 183 13.43 9.11 22.58
C GLY A 183 14.33 8.24 21.71
N PHE A 184 14.68 7.05 22.18
CA PHE A 184 15.41 6.03 21.42
C PHE A 184 14.44 5.31 20.45
N PRO A 185 14.87 4.99 19.20
CA PRO A 185 16.06 5.45 18.51
C PRO A 185 15.87 6.87 17.89
N SER A 186 16.90 7.70 17.95
CA SER A 186 16.82 9.10 17.49
C SER A 186 17.49 9.36 16.14
N SER A 187 18.24 8.43 15.61
CA SER A 187 19.00 8.54 14.36
C SER A 187 18.80 7.33 13.46
N LEU A 188 19.09 7.48 12.17
CA LEU A 188 19.03 6.38 11.21
C LEU A 188 19.90 5.17 11.64
N MET A 189 21.11 5.44 12.15
CA MET A 189 21.98 4.40 12.71
C MET A 189 21.32 3.70 13.90
N GLY A 190 20.66 4.47 14.78
CA GLY A 190 19.90 3.93 15.90
C GLY A 190 18.77 3.00 15.46
N TYR A 191 18.05 3.34 14.38
CA TYR A 191 17.03 2.45 13.81
C TYR A 191 17.61 1.13 13.34
N PHE A 192 18.72 1.16 12.58
CA PHE A 192 19.39 -0.07 12.13
C PHE A 192 19.93 -0.89 13.29
N ALA A 193 20.54 -0.25 14.29
CA ALA A 193 21.04 -0.94 15.48
C ALA A 193 19.90 -1.59 16.26
N TYR A 194 18.79 -0.89 16.43
CA TYR A 194 17.61 -1.39 17.13
C TYR A 194 16.95 -2.56 16.40
N ILE A 195 16.72 -2.45 15.09
CA ILE A 195 16.13 -3.54 14.30
C ILE A 195 17.03 -4.79 14.38
N ARG A 196 18.36 -4.63 14.25
CA ARG A 196 19.33 -5.70 14.40
C ARG A 196 19.24 -6.37 15.78
N GLN A 197 19.15 -5.56 16.84
CA GLN A 197 19.02 -6.05 18.21
C GLN A 197 17.76 -6.91 18.38
N ILE A 198 16.60 -6.44 17.86
CA ILE A 198 15.35 -7.22 17.93
C ILE A 198 15.50 -8.59 17.24
N TYR A 199 16.16 -8.66 16.07
CA TYR A 199 16.37 -9.94 15.39
C TYR A 199 17.37 -10.85 16.13
N LEU A 200 18.39 -10.29 16.78
CA LEU A 200 19.30 -11.06 17.65
C LEU A 200 18.57 -11.59 18.87
N ASP A 201 17.77 -10.76 19.53
CA ASP A 201 16.94 -11.16 20.67
C ASP A 201 15.94 -12.26 20.27
N ALA A 202 15.27 -12.11 19.10
CA ALA A 202 14.35 -13.12 18.59
C ALA A 202 15.03 -14.46 18.31
N GLY A 203 16.23 -14.41 17.73
CA GLY A 203 17.05 -15.61 17.51
C GLY A 203 17.45 -16.29 18.81
N HIS A 204 17.91 -15.53 19.81
CA HIS A 204 18.23 -16.06 21.13
C HIS A 204 17.00 -16.64 21.84
N TYR A 205 15.89 -15.91 21.82
CA TYR A 205 14.62 -16.34 22.39
C TYR A 205 14.15 -17.68 21.80
N GLN A 206 14.25 -17.84 20.48
CA GLN A 206 13.90 -19.09 19.81
C GLN A 206 14.82 -20.25 20.27
N LEU A 207 16.14 -20.01 20.36
CA LEU A 207 17.08 -21.02 20.84
C LEU A 207 16.75 -21.47 22.27
N VAL A 208 16.40 -20.54 23.16
CA VAL A 208 16.02 -20.87 24.55
C VAL A 208 14.72 -21.66 24.60
N LYS A 209 13.71 -21.29 23.77
CA LYS A 209 12.44 -22.05 23.64
C LYS A 209 12.70 -23.48 23.17
N ASP A 210 13.53 -23.64 22.14
CA ASP A 210 13.83 -24.95 21.57
C ASP A 210 14.62 -25.85 22.58
N ALA A 211 15.56 -25.26 23.29
CA ALA A 211 16.30 -25.95 24.33
C ALA A 211 15.38 -26.40 25.48
N TYR A 212 14.49 -25.52 25.96
CA TYR A 212 13.54 -25.86 27.01
C TYR A 212 12.53 -26.93 26.55
N ALA A 213 12.04 -26.83 25.30
CA ALA A 213 11.15 -27.85 24.75
C ALA A 213 11.80 -29.24 24.63
N LYS A 214 13.14 -29.29 24.39
CA LYS A 214 13.88 -30.51 24.26
C LYS A 214 14.19 -31.16 25.63
N ASP A 215 14.60 -30.39 26.61
CA ASP A 215 14.86 -30.86 27.98
C ASP A 215 14.67 -29.69 29.00
N PRO A 216 13.51 -29.63 29.70
CA PRO A 216 13.24 -28.56 30.66
C PRO A 216 14.00 -28.70 32.01
N ARG A 217 14.72 -29.81 32.25
CA ARG A 217 15.38 -30.07 33.53
C ARG A 217 16.50 -29.06 33.77
N GLY A 218 16.40 -28.35 34.89
CA GLY A 218 17.41 -27.35 35.28
C GLY A 218 17.31 -26.03 34.52
N MET A 219 16.29 -25.84 33.70
CA MET A 219 16.04 -24.61 32.98
C MET A 219 14.80 -23.91 33.53
N GLU A 220 14.85 -22.57 33.60
CA GLU A 220 13.68 -21.74 33.84
C GLU A 220 12.83 -21.66 32.54
N ARG A 221 11.52 -21.70 32.71
CA ARG A 221 10.61 -21.57 31.56
C ARG A 221 10.79 -20.19 30.93
N PRO A 222 11.04 -20.10 29.59
CA PRO A 222 11.15 -18.82 28.91
C PRO A 222 9.88 -17.99 29.08
N ALA A 223 10.04 -16.74 29.49
CA ALA A 223 8.93 -15.80 29.57
C ALA A 223 8.39 -15.53 28.15
N TYR A 224 7.06 -15.45 28.03
CA TYR A 224 6.43 -15.12 26.74
C TYR A 224 6.70 -13.66 26.38
N ASP A 225 7.31 -13.44 25.21
CA ASP A 225 7.57 -12.11 24.66
C ASP A 225 6.83 -11.97 23.32
N ARG A 226 5.67 -11.30 23.38
CA ARG A 226 4.81 -11.10 22.18
C ARG A 226 5.53 -10.38 21.04
N ALA A 227 6.45 -9.47 21.36
CA ALA A 227 7.18 -8.71 20.34
C ALA A 227 8.14 -9.61 19.56
N LEU A 228 8.82 -10.52 20.25
CA LEU A 228 9.72 -11.47 19.60
C LEU A 228 8.96 -12.57 18.85
N GLU A 229 7.82 -13.03 19.39
CA GLU A 229 6.97 -14.00 18.68
C GLU A 229 6.49 -13.42 17.33
N GLY A 230 6.01 -12.17 17.31
CA GLY A 230 5.57 -11.54 16.06
C GLY A 230 6.67 -11.34 15.02
N VAL A 231 7.93 -11.15 15.47
CA VAL A 231 9.08 -11.10 14.55
C VAL A 231 9.41 -12.49 13.99
N ILE A 232 9.37 -13.53 14.85
CA ILE A 232 9.66 -14.92 14.45
C ILE A 232 8.61 -15.44 13.47
N GLU A 233 7.34 -15.09 13.66
CA GLU A 233 6.22 -15.50 12.81
C GLU A 233 6.32 -14.92 11.38
N SER A 234 7.01 -13.81 11.23
CA SER A 234 7.06 -13.09 9.97
C SER A 234 7.80 -13.86 8.87
N LYS A 235 7.13 -14.07 7.74
CA LYS A 235 7.69 -14.80 6.59
C LYS A 235 8.60 -13.92 5.72
N ARG A 236 8.46 -12.59 5.80
CA ARG A 236 9.20 -11.60 5.01
C ARG A 236 9.07 -10.21 5.63
N ILE A 237 9.95 -9.31 5.22
CA ILE A 237 9.93 -7.93 5.69
C ILE A 237 9.73 -6.96 4.53
N LEU A 238 9.03 -5.85 4.80
CA LEU A 238 8.91 -4.72 3.89
C LEU A 238 9.80 -3.58 4.38
N LEU A 239 10.70 -3.09 3.51
CA LEU A 239 11.64 -2.01 3.84
C LEU A 239 11.53 -0.83 2.86
N PRO A 240 11.58 0.42 3.36
CA PRO A 240 11.50 1.62 2.52
C PRO A 240 12.79 1.84 1.74
N ALA A 241 12.67 2.13 0.43
CA ALA A 241 13.82 2.41 -0.42
C ALA A 241 13.44 3.33 -1.59
N ASN A 242 13.64 4.64 -1.44
CA ASN A 242 13.34 5.62 -2.49
C ASN A 242 14.55 5.92 -3.37
N ARG A 243 15.75 5.89 -2.80
CA ARG A 243 16.99 6.26 -3.48
C ARG A 243 17.83 5.03 -3.78
N LEU A 244 18.64 5.07 -4.83
CA LEU A 244 19.54 3.97 -5.19
C LEU A 244 20.42 3.51 -4.01
N VAL A 245 20.98 4.47 -3.26
CA VAL A 245 21.81 4.16 -2.07
C VAL A 245 20.98 3.51 -0.94
N GLU A 246 19.70 3.84 -0.85
CA GLU A 246 18.80 3.22 0.13
C GLU A 246 18.46 1.79 -0.29
N MET A 247 18.20 1.56 -1.59
CA MET A 247 17.98 0.20 -2.11
C MET A 247 19.15 -0.72 -1.79
N ASP A 248 20.39 -0.31 -2.09
CA ASP A 248 21.58 -1.11 -1.77
C ASP A 248 21.71 -1.36 -0.27
N ARG A 249 21.51 -0.34 0.54
CA ARG A 249 21.56 -0.45 2.01
C ARG A 249 20.51 -1.41 2.55
N MET A 250 19.26 -1.29 2.11
CA MET A 250 18.17 -2.15 2.60
C MET A 250 18.35 -3.60 2.16
N LEU A 251 18.84 -3.85 0.94
CA LEU A 251 19.13 -5.19 0.46
C LEU A 251 20.25 -5.85 1.26
N ARG A 252 21.33 -5.13 1.54
CA ARG A 252 22.42 -5.65 2.40
C ARG A 252 21.94 -5.92 3.83
N PHE A 253 21.11 -5.01 4.35
CA PHE A 253 20.56 -5.16 5.68
C PHE A 253 19.61 -6.35 5.79
N ALA A 254 18.72 -6.55 4.83
CA ALA A 254 17.85 -7.73 4.80
C ALA A 254 18.65 -9.03 4.68
N ALA A 255 19.72 -9.04 3.88
CA ALA A 255 20.62 -10.18 3.78
C ALA A 255 21.35 -10.48 5.11
N GLU A 256 21.79 -9.44 5.83
CA GLU A 256 22.37 -9.58 7.18
C GLU A 256 21.37 -10.20 8.16
N LEU A 257 20.11 -9.73 8.13
CA LEU A 257 19.02 -10.26 8.96
C LEU A 257 18.54 -11.65 8.51
N LYS A 258 18.99 -12.14 7.36
CA LYS A 258 18.56 -13.40 6.73
C LYS A 258 17.05 -13.45 6.47
N GLN A 259 16.47 -12.28 6.12
CA GLN A 259 15.04 -12.15 5.87
C GLN A 259 14.75 -11.96 4.39
N PRO A 260 13.74 -12.66 3.82
CA PRO A 260 13.19 -12.30 2.52
C PRO A 260 12.64 -10.87 2.56
N VAL A 261 12.96 -10.05 1.55
CA VAL A 261 12.62 -8.63 1.55
C VAL A 261 11.78 -8.25 0.35
N ILE A 262 10.81 -7.36 0.58
CA ILE A 262 10.13 -6.56 -0.43
C ILE A 262 10.53 -5.12 -0.17
N LEU A 263 11.04 -4.42 -1.19
CA LEU A 263 11.29 -2.99 -1.09
C LEU A 263 10.05 -2.20 -1.50
N TYR A 264 9.84 -1.02 -0.89
CA TYR A 264 8.75 -0.12 -1.31
C TYR A 264 9.22 1.33 -1.42
N GLY A 265 8.58 2.09 -2.33
CA GLY A 265 8.89 3.47 -2.66
C GLY A 265 9.40 3.64 -4.09
N GLY A 266 10.71 3.50 -4.32
CA GLY A 266 11.28 3.39 -5.66
C GLY A 266 11.39 4.69 -6.46
N ARG A 267 11.45 5.88 -5.85
CA ARG A 267 11.52 7.17 -6.57
C ARG A 267 12.69 7.30 -7.55
N GLU A 268 13.83 6.65 -7.29
CA GLU A 268 14.99 6.61 -8.19
C GLU A 268 15.10 5.30 -8.99
N ALA A 269 14.04 4.48 -9.03
CA ALA A 269 14.04 3.24 -9.81
C ALA A 269 14.14 3.45 -11.34
N PHE A 270 14.02 4.70 -11.79
CA PHE A 270 14.32 5.08 -13.19
C PHE A 270 15.80 4.96 -13.55
N ARG A 271 16.69 4.79 -12.58
CA ARG A 271 18.12 4.60 -12.82
C ARG A 271 18.39 3.15 -13.21
N PRO A 272 19.11 2.88 -14.33
CA PRO A 272 19.44 1.51 -14.74
C PRO A 272 20.19 0.72 -13.68
N GLU A 273 21.02 1.40 -12.87
CA GLU A 273 21.77 0.79 -11.76
C GLU A 273 20.83 0.27 -10.66
N ALA A 274 19.69 0.95 -10.42
CA ALA A 274 18.69 0.49 -9.47
C ALA A 274 18.03 -0.80 -9.98
N ALA A 275 17.63 -0.84 -11.23
CA ALA A 275 17.06 -2.04 -11.85
C ALA A 275 18.05 -3.22 -11.85
N ALA A 276 19.32 -2.97 -12.19
CA ALA A 276 20.38 -3.99 -12.15
C ALA A 276 20.59 -4.53 -10.72
N LEU A 277 20.59 -3.65 -9.71
CA LEU A 277 20.73 -4.01 -8.31
C LEU A 277 19.55 -4.89 -7.83
N LEU A 278 18.32 -4.49 -8.14
CA LEU A 278 17.10 -5.24 -7.78
C LEU A 278 17.09 -6.61 -8.47
N LYS A 279 17.43 -6.65 -9.76
CA LYS A 279 17.52 -7.91 -10.53
C LYS A 279 18.56 -8.86 -9.96
N LYS A 280 19.77 -8.36 -9.64
CA LYS A 280 20.86 -9.14 -9.06
C LYS A 280 20.45 -9.81 -7.75
N ASN A 281 19.67 -9.12 -6.91
CA ASN A 281 19.23 -9.62 -5.63
C ASN A 281 17.88 -10.35 -5.68
N ASN A 282 17.27 -10.48 -6.87
CA ASN A 282 15.90 -11.02 -7.05
C ASN A 282 14.89 -10.38 -6.07
N ALA A 283 15.05 -9.09 -5.80
CA ALA A 283 14.24 -8.36 -4.85
C ALA A 283 13.08 -7.66 -5.55
N PRO A 284 11.82 -7.95 -5.18
CA PRO A 284 10.68 -7.26 -5.73
C PRO A 284 10.57 -5.84 -5.17
N LEU A 285 10.02 -4.94 -5.99
CA LEU A 285 9.79 -3.55 -5.63
C LEU A 285 8.30 -3.21 -5.71
N LEU A 286 7.74 -2.67 -4.62
CA LEU A 286 6.47 -1.97 -4.66
C LEU A 286 6.75 -0.53 -5.04
N LEU A 287 6.32 -0.14 -6.24
CA LEU A 287 6.61 1.17 -6.81
C LEU A 287 5.44 2.13 -6.57
N SER A 288 5.73 3.25 -5.90
CA SER A 288 4.75 4.32 -5.71
C SER A 288 4.36 4.95 -7.05
N ILE A 289 3.05 5.08 -7.31
CA ILE A 289 2.53 5.83 -8.46
C ILE A 289 2.29 7.31 -8.13
N ARG A 290 2.56 7.74 -6.92
CA ARG A 290 2.56 9.17 -6.55
C ARG A 290 3.87 9.81 -7.04
N TRP A 291 3.85 10.25 -8.28
CA TRP A 291 5.00 10.89 -8.90
C TRP A 291 5.35 12.20 -8.20
N PRO A 292 6.65 12.51 -8.03
CA PRO A 292 7.06 13.76 -7.42
C PRO A 292 6.64 14.96 -8.29
N GLU A 293 6.04 15.95 -7.65
CA GLU A 293 5.58 17.19 -8.29
C GLU A 293 6.11 18.40 -7.53
N LYS A 294 6.19 19.57 -8.19
CA LYS A 294 6.48 20.82 -7.50
C LYS A 294 5.24 21.19 -6.66
N SER A 295 5.46 21.57 -5.39
CA SER A 295 4.37 22.09 -4.57
C SER A 295 3.72 23.30 -5.24
N ARG A 296 2.40 23.41 -5.17
CA ARG A 296 1.65 24.56 -5.70
C ARG A 296 2.05 25.86 -4.99
N ASP A 297 2.43 25.75 -3.72
CA ASP A 297 2.82 26.86 -2.86
C ASP A 297 4.36 27.05 -2.79
N ALA A 298 5.11 26.37 -3.69
CA ALA A 298 6.56 26.52 -3.74
C ALA A 298 6.94 27.90 -4.29
N ASP A 299 7.86 28.58 -3.59
CA ASP A 299 8.40 29.84 -4.06
C ASP A 299 8.99 29.66 -5.47
N PRO A 300 8.59 30.49 -6.45
CA PRO A 300 9.15 30.46 -7.80
C PRO A 300 10.67 30.67 -7.84
N GLU A 301 11.21 31.40 -6.88
CA GLU A 301 12.66 31.75 -6.77
C GLU A 301 13.48 30.66 -6.05
N ASP A 302 12.83 29.67 -5.42
CA ASP A 302 13.53 28.56 -4.78
C ASP A 302 14.38 27.78 -5.78
N VAL A 303 15.70 27.72 -5.51
CA VAL A 303 16.64 26.93 -6.31
C VAL A 303 16.55 25.47 -5.91
N GLU A 304 15.98 24.66 -6.78
CA GLU A 304 15.90 23.22 -6.57
C GLU A 304 17.21 22.52 -7.00
N SER A 305 17.55 21.44 -6.30
CA SER A 305 18.72 20.65 -6.67
C SER A 305 18.50 19.93 -8.01
N MET A 306 19.56 19.74 -8.80
CA MET A 306 19.51 18.96 -10.05
C MET A 306 18.91 17.56 -9.84
N ARG A 307 19.19 16.94 -8.69
CA ARG A 307 18.62 15.64 -8.34
C ARG A 307 17.10 15.70 -8.17
N THR A 308 16.58 16.76 -7.56
CA THR A 308 15.13 16.96 -7.40
C THR A 308 14.47 17.12 -8.76
N LEU A 309 15.05 17.94 -9.64
CA LEU A 309 14.56 18.15 -10.99
C LEU A 309 14.60 16.85 -11.82
N GLU A 310 15.73 16.15 -11.80
CA GLU A 310 15.88 14.86 -12.48
C GLU A 310 14.87 13.82 -11.99
N THR A 311 14.67 13.73 -10.66
CA THR A 311 13.71 12.79 -10.09
C THR A 311 12.28 13.14 -10.51
N ARG A 312 11.93 14.43 -10.55
CA ARG A 312 10.59 14.87 -11.00
C ARG A 312 10.35 14.57 -12.48
N ASP A 313 11.36 14.78 -13.28
CA ASP A 313 11.29 14.53 -14.73
C ASP A 313 11.21 13.03 -15.07
N LYS A 314 12.07 12.23 -14.43
CA LYS A 314 12.27 10.83 -14.82
C LYS A 314 11.53 9.80 -13.97
N ALA A 315 10.93 10.16 -12.83
CA ALA A 315 10.30 9.15 -11.95
C ALA A 315 9.24 8.29 -12.67
N ALA A 316 8.45 8.89 -13.55
CA ALA A 316 7.42 8.17 -14.30
C ALA A 316 7.98 7.17 -15.34
N THR A 317 9.28 7.24 -15.70
CA THR A 317 9.93 6.24 -16.57
C THR A 317 10.40 5.01 -15.81
N ALA A 318 10.37 5.03 -14.46
CA ALA A 318 10.86 3.92 -13.64
C ALA A 318 10.20 2.58 -13.96
N PRO A 319 8.87 2.47 -14.16
CA PRO A 319 8.25 1.19 -14.48
C PRO A 319 8.76 0.60 -15.81
N MET A 320 8.98 1.43 -16.84
CA MET A 320 9.52 0.98 -18.11
C MET A 320 10.95 0.44 -17.96
N VAL A 321 11.79 1.09 -17.14
CA VAL A 321 13.15 0.63 -16.86
C VAL A 321 13.14 -0.70 -16.11
N LEU A 322 12.27 -0.85 -15.12
CA LEU A 322 12.12 -2.10 -14.35
C LEU A 322 11.61 -3.25 -15.24
N GLU A 323 10.61 -2.98 -16.09
CA GLU A 323 10.03 -3.94 -17.03
C GLU A 323 11.09 -4.43 -18.01
N SER A 324 11.84 -3.51 -18.63
CA SER A 324 12.91 -3.82 -19.58
C SER A 324 14.04 -4.64 -18.95
N ALA A 325 14.33 -4.43 -17.68
CA ALA A 325 15.30 -5.20 -16.90
C ALA A 325 14.75 -6.56 -16.43
N GLY A 326 13.44 -6.80 -16.53
CA GLY A 326 12.78 -7.99 -16.00
C GLY A 326 12.82 -8.07 -14.47
N VAL A 327 12.71 -6.93 -13.79
CA VAL A 327 12.57 -6.85 -12.34
C VAL A 327 11.11 -7.08 -11.97
N LYS A 328 10.85 -7.85 -10.91
CA LYS A 328 9.49 -7.99 -10.39
C LYS A 328 9.08 -6.72 -9.66
N TYR A 329 8.01 -6.08 -10.11
CA TYR A 329 7.46 -4.91 -9.44
C TYR A 329 5.93 -4.91 -9.48
N ALA A 330 5.33 -4.21 -8.55
CA ALA A 330 3.89 -3.92 -8.52
C ALA A 330 3.68 -2.46 -8.14
N PHE A 331 2.57 -1.89 -8.57
CA PHE A 331 2.20 -0.54 -8.18
C PHE A 331 1.46 -0.52 -6.85
N TYR A 332 1.65 0.55 -6.09
CA TYR A 332 0.79 0.89 -4.97
C TYR A 332 0.37 2.36 -5.02
N SER A 333 -0.81 2.64 -4.49
CA SER A 333 -1.47 3.95 -4.62
C SER A 333 -0.74 5.08 -3.91
N ASP A 334 -0.01 4.79 -2.83
CA ASP A 334 0.67 5.77 -1.97
C ASP A 334 -0.29 6.89 -1.49
N GLY A 335 -1.53 6.49 -1.16
CA GLY A 335 -2.59 7.39 -0.71
C GLY A 335 -3.34 8.13 -1.81
N LEU A 336 -3.16 7.76 -3.09
CA LEU A 336 -4.05 8.18 -4.17
C LEU A 336 -5.27 7.28 -4.15
N ASP A 337 -6.37 7.76 -3.60
CA ASP A 337 -7.63 7.02 -3.46
C ASP A 337 -8.74 7.52 -4.39
N GLN A 338 -8.49 8.60 -5.14
CA GLN A 338 -9.44 9.15 -6.10
C GLN A 338 -9.26 8.51 -7.48
N PRO A 339 -10.35 8.05 -8.13
CA PRO A 339 -10.30 7.37 -9.42
C PRO A 339 -9.50 8.12 -10.49
N ARG A 340 -9.74 9.43 -10.62
CA ARG A 340 -9.08 10.27 -11.62
C ARG A 340 -7.58 10.44 -11.38
N ASP A 341 -7.17 10.52 -10.10
CA ASP A 341 -5.76 10.71 -9.75
C ASP A 341 -4.97 9.43 -10.01
N LEU A 342 -5.57 8.26 -9.71
CA LEU A 342 -5.00 6.97 -10.05
C LEU A 342 -4.82 6.80 -11.56
N GLN A 343 -5.90 7.00 -12.34
CA GLN A 343 -5.85 6.87 -13.79
C GLN A 343 -4.79 7.78 -14.41
N ARG A 344 -4.75 9.05 -13.98
CA ARG A 344 -3.75 10.03 -14.43
C ARG A 344 -2.33 9.60 -14.07
N ALA A 345 -2.12 9.06 -12.87
CA ALA A 345 -0.80 8.61 -12.43
C ALA A 345 -0.30 7.43 -13.27
N VAL A 346 -1.15 6.43 -13.53
CA VAL A 346 -0.81 5.27 -14.37
C VAL A 346 -0.61 5.71 -15.82
N LYS A 347 -1.50 6.56 -16.35
CA LYS A 347 -1.35 7.12 -17.70
C LYS A 347 -0.02 7.85 -17.88
N LYS A 348 0.44 8.62 -16.89
CA LYS A 348 1.74 9.29 -16.93
C LYS A 348 2.90 8.30 -17.10
N ALA A 349 2.83 7.12 -16.49
CA ALA A 349 3.82 6.05 -16.68
C ALA A 349 3.73 5.43 -18.11
N ILE A 350 2.50 5.25 -18.62
CA ILE A 350 2.28 4.75 -19.99
C ILE A 350 2.81 5.75 -21.02
N ASP A 351 2.50 7.04 -20.85
CA ASP A 351 3.00 8.12 -21.70
C ASP A 351 4.55 8.25 -21.63
N ALA A 352 5.17 7.82 -20.52
CA ALA A 352 6.60 7.72 -20.33
C ALA A 352 7.24 6.43 -20.92
N GLY A 353 6.46 5.60 -21.61
CA GLY A 353 6.94 4.44 -22.36
C GLY A 353 6.61 3.07 -21.76
N LEU A 354 5.85 3.00 -20.68
CA LEU A 354 5.40 1.72 -20.13
C LEU A 354 4.32 1.11 -21.03
N PRO A 355 4.45 -0.16 -21.48
CA PRO A 355 3.37 -0.86 -22.18
C PRO A 355 2.09 -0.94 -21.32
N ARG A 356 0.92 -0.75 -21.94
CA ARG A 356 -0.39 -0.80 -21.25
C ARG A 356 -0.60 -2.12 -20.51
N ASP A 357 -0.26 -3.24 -21.14
CA ASP A 357 -0.38 -4.57 -20.54
C ASP A 357 0.54 -4.73 -19.32
N ALA A 358 1.73 -4.13 -19.35
CA ALA A 358 2.63 -4.13 -18.20
C ALA A 358 2.08 -3.25 -17.05
N ALA A 359 1.46 -2.10 -17.37
CA ALA A 359 0.80 -1.27 -16.38
C ALA A 359 -0.35 -2.01 -15.70
N LEU A 360 -1.19 -2.69 -16.47
CA LEU A 360 -2.28 -3.50 -15.93
C LEU A 360 -1.75 -4.67 -15.11
N ARG A 361 -0.71 -5.36 -15.59
CA ARG A 361 -0.06 -6.45 -14.86
C ARG A 361 0.51 -5.98 -13.53
N ALA A 362 1.12 -4.79 -13.46
CA ALA A 362 1.69 -4.21 -12.25
C ALA A 362 0.63 -3.89 -11.17
N LEU A 363 -0.62 -3.64 -11.58
CA LEU A 363 -1.77 -3.41 -10.69
C LEU A 363 -2.62 -4.68 -10.46
N THR A 364 -2.23 -5.84 -10.98
CA THR A 364 -3.01 -7.07 -10.88
C THR A 364 -2.11 -8.27 -10.55
N LEU A 365 -1.72 -9.02 -11.57
CA LEU A 365 -1.00 -10.28 -11.42
C LEU A 365 0.38 -10.12 -10.77
N SER A 366 1.13 -9.05 -11.05
CA SER A 366 2.44 -8.84 -10.41
C SER A 366 2.33 -8.66 -8.89
N ALA A 367 1.32 -7.90 -8.41
CA ALA A 367 1.05 -7.77 -6.99
C ALA A 367 0.71 -9.13 -6.35
N ALA A 368 -0.13 -9.91 -7.02
CA ALA A 368 -0.51 -11.25 -6.57
C ALA A 368 0.71 -12.21 -6.53
N GLU A 369 1.59 -12.17 -7.53
CA GLU A 369 2.82 -12.97 -7.59
C GLU A 369 3.82 -12.60 -6.48
N ILE A 370 4.01 -11.30 -6.20
CA ILE A 370 4.92 -10.82 -5.15
C ILE A 370 4.48 -11.32 -3.78
N TYR A 371 3.18 -11.33 -3.53
CA TYR A 371 2.64 -11.81 -2.26
C TYR A 371 2.36 -13.31 -2.21
N GLY A 372 2.44 -14.01 -3.35
CA GLY A 372 2.25 -15.45 -3.44
C GLY A 372 0.77 -15.86 -3.40
N VAL A 373 -0.11 -15.05 -3.98
CA VAL A 373 -1.57 -15.28 -4.06
C VAL A 373 -2.08 -15.32 -5.51
N ALA A 374 -1.19 -15.51 -6.46
CA ALA A 374 -1.50 -15.52 -7.89
C ALA A 374 -2.36 -16.72 -8.34
N ASP A 375 -2.45 -17.75 -7.51
CA ASP A 375 -3.39 -18.88 -7.68
C ASP A 375 -4.84 -18.49 -7.46
N ARG A 376 -5.10 -17.39 -6.73
CA ARG A 376 -6.44 -16.93 -6.35
C ARG A 376 -6.83 -15.59 -6.96
N LEU A 377 -5.87 -14.73 -7.29
CA LEU A 377 -6.07 -13.33 -7.66
C LEU A 377 -5.25 -12.91 -8.89
N GLY A 378 -5.54 -11.75 -9.44
CA GLY A 378 -4.69 -11.01 -10.38
C GLY A 378 -4.89 -11.32 -11.87
N SER A 379 -5.74 -12.29 -12.21
CA SER A 379 -6.13 -12.58 -13.60
C SER A 379 -7.52 -13.21 -13.67
N ILE A 380 -8.14 -13.15 -14.84
CA ILE A 380 -9.46 -13.74 -15.09
C ILE A 380 -9.24 -15.17 -15.56
N GLU A 381 -9.31 -16.11 -14.63
CA GLU A 381 -9.12 -17.54 -14.87
C GLU A 381 -10.08 -18.36 -14.02
N LYS A 382 -10.47 -19.51 -14.55
CA LYS A 382 -11.33 -20.46 -13.84
C LYS A 382 -10.75 -20.84 -12.48
N GLY A 383 -11.59 -20.77 -11.45
CA GLY A 383 -11.24 -21.12 -10.07
C GLY A 383 -10.67 -19.97 -9.26
N LYS A 384 -10.36 -18.82 -9.86
CA LYS A 384 -9.94 -17.61 -9.14
C LYS A 384 -11.14 -16.84 -8.60
N ILE A 385 -10.88 -15.96 -7.64
CA ILE A 385 -11.90 -15.09 -7.06
C ILE A 385 -12.47 -14.16 -8.12
N GLY A 386 -13.77 -13.99 -8.11
CA GLY A 386 -14.53 -13.15 -9.05
C GLY A 386 -14.36 -11.65 -8.82
N ASN A 387 -13.11 -11.21 -8.72
CA ASN A 387 -12.72 -9.82 -8.58
C ASN A 387 -12.51 -9.20 -9.97
N LEU A 388 -13.51 -8.44 -10.44
CA LEU A 388 -13.56 -7.94 -11.81
C LEU A 388 -13.89 -6.44 -11.84
N VAL A 389 -13.38 -5.77 -12.87
CA VAL A 389 -13.73 -4.37 -13.20
C VAL A 389 -14.27 -4.33 -14.63
N VAL A 390 -15.46 -3.79 -14.80
CA VAL A 390 -16.10 -3.65 -16.10
C VAL A 390 -16.11 -2.17 -16.47
N THR A 391 -15.54 -1.85 -17.63
CA THR A 391 -15.38 -0.47 -18.08
C THR A 391 -15.99 -0.27 -19.47
N ARG A 392 -16.36 0.96 -19.76
CA ARG A 392 -16.68 1.40 -21.12
C ARG A 392 -15.50 2.18 -21.67
N GLY A 393 -14.64 1.49 -22.39
CA GLY A 393 -13.36 1.97 -22.89
C GLY A 393 -12.18 1.30 -22.19
N GLU A 394 -10.96 1.74 -22.51
CA GLU A 394 -9.71 1.21 -21.97
C GLU A 394 -9.46 1.79 -20.56
N ILE A 395 -9.13 0.93 -19.60
CA ILE A 395 -9.16 1.23 -18.16
C ILE A 395 -8.31 2.46 -17.74
N PHE A 396 -7.23 2.77 -18.47
CA PHE A 396 -6.32 3.88 -18.15
C PHE A 396 -6.51 5.11 -19.04
N ASP A 397 -7.57 5.17 -19.84
CA ASP A 397 -7.89 6.36 -20.61
C ASP A 397 -8.71 7.37 -19.77
N ASP A 398 -8.42 8.66 -19.92
CA ASP A 398 -9.02 9.75 -19.11
C ASP A 398 -10.56 9.83 -19.22
N ARG A 399 -11.14 9.26 -20.27
CA ARG A 399 -12.58 9.28 -20.55
C ARG A 399 -13.29 7.99 -20.17
N THR A 400 -12.54 6.99 -19.73
CA THR A 400 -13.11 5.69 -19.40
C THR A 400 -13.95 5.78 -18.14
N LYS A 401 -15.12 5.17 -18.20
CA LYS A 401 -16.01 5.00 -17.06
C LYS A 401 -15.99 3.56 -16.60
N ILE A 402 -15.83 3.39 -15.31
CA ILE A 402 -16.08 2.10 -14.66
C ILE A 402 -17.59 1.99 -14.52
N GLU A 403 -18.19 0.96 -15.12
CA GLU A 403 -19.63 0.72 -15.10
C GLU A 403 -20.04 -0.19 -13.95
N MET A 404 -19.19 -1.14 -13.61
CA MET A 404 -19.46 -2.14 -12.58
C MET A 404 -18.15 -2.70 -11.99
N ILE A 405 -18.17 -3.02 -10.72
CA ILE A 405 -17.09 -3.70 -10.01
C ILE A 405 -17.66 -4.94 -9.33
N LEU A 406 -16.98 -6.06 -9.44
CA LEU A 406 -17.26 -7.26 -8.66
C LEU A 406 -16.13 -7.47 -7.66
N VAL A 407 -16.48 -7.70 -6.40
CA VAL A 407 -15.56 -8.07 -5.32
C VAL A 407 -16.10 -9.34 -4.68
N ASP A 408 -15.35 -10.42 -4.74
CA ASP A 408 -15.79 -11.74 -4.31
C ASP A 408 -17.16 -12.13 -4.88
N GLY A 409 -17.39 -11.78 -6.16
CA GLY A 409 -18.67 -11.97 -6.86
C GLY A 409 -19.80 -11.01 -6.47
N HIS A 410 -19.63 -10.17 -5.44
CA HIS A 410 -20.61 -9.15 -5.07
C HIS A 410 -20.51 -7.94 -6.01
N LYS A 411 -21.67 -7.51 -6.53
CA LYS A 411 -21.74 -6.40 -7.48
C LYS A 411 -21.79 -5.05 -6.77
N TYR A 412 -20.89 -4.15 -7.18
CA TYR A 412 -20.87 -2.74 -6.76
C TYR A 412 -20.95 -1.82 -7.95
N LEU A 413 -21.55 -0.65 -7.74
CA LEU A 413 -21.54 0.46 -8.70
C LEU A 413 -20.53 1.50 -8.21
N PRO A 414 -19.83 2.19 -9.13
CA PRO A 414 -18.98 3.32 -8.75
C PRO A 414 -19.77 4.39 -8.01
N ALA A 415 -19.16 5.05 -7.03
CA ALA A 415 -19.77 6.20 -6.39
C ALA A 415 -20.07 7.30 -7.42
N ALA A 416 -21.22 7.95 -7.29
CA ALA A 416 -21.57 9.08 -8.15
C ALA A 416 -20.49 10.17 -8.00
N GLU A 417 -19.96 10.67 -9.13
CA GLU A 417 -19.04 11.80 -9.10
C GLU A 417 -19.73 13.01 -8.47
N THR A 418 -19.35 13.36 -7.25
CA THR A 418 -19.74 14.64 -6.67
C THR A 418 -18.95 15.72 -7.40
N THR A 419 -19.60 16.36 -8.36
CA THR A 419 -19.08 17.60 -8.96
C THR A 419 -18.90 18.60 -7.79
N PRO A 420 -17.71 19.16 -7.56
CA PRO A 420 -17.58 20.22 -6.56
C PRO A 420 -18.56 21.33 -6.98
N MET A 421 -19.56 21.61 -6.16
CA MET A 421 -20.40 22.78 -6.35
C MET A 421 -19.45 23.97 -6.30
N GLY A 422 -19.13 24.50 -7.51
CA GLY A 422 -18.42 25.76 -7.63
C GLY A 422 -19.19 26.79 -6.81
N GLY A 423 -18.53 27.35 -5.81
CA GLY A 423 -19.09 28.38 -4.98
C GLY A 423 -19.64 29.48 -5.90
N ARG A 424 -20.95 29.49 -6.11
CA ARG A 424 -21.64 30.67 -6.60
C ARG A 424 -21.44 31.74 -5.53
N GLY A 425 -20.54 32.69 -5.81
CA GLY A 425 -20.49 33.91 -5.07
C GLY A 425 -21.92 34.48 -4.97
N MET A 426 -22.43 34.58 -3.76
CA MET A 426 -23.62 35.38 -3.53
C MET A 426 -23.32 36.82 -4.00
N PRO A 427 -24.17 37.43 -4.81
CA PRO A 427 -24.07 38.86 -5.06
C PRO A 427 -24.31 39.55 -3.71
N THR A 428 -23.32 40.24 -3.22
CA THR A 428 -23.51 41.20 -2.13
C THR A 428 -24.25 42.40 -2.73
N ASP A 429 -25.60 42.37 -2.76
CA ASP A 429 -26.40 43.56 -2.85
C ASP A 429 -26.20 44.36 -1.56
N ASN A 430 -25.41 45.40 -1.68
CA ASN A 430 -25.30 46.45 -0.68
C ASN A 430 -26.28 47.58 -1.06
N PRO A 431 -27.44 47.74 -0.41
CA PRO A 431 -28.26 48.91 -0.64
C PRO A 431 -27.59 50.10 0.08
N GLY A 432 -27.19 51.08 -0.72
CA GLY A 432 -26.65 52.33 -0.24
C GLY A 432 -27.59 53.02 0.77
N VAL A 433 -26.99 53.53 1.81
CA VAL A 433 -27.60 54.56 2.67
C VAL A 433 -27.05 55.91 2.23
N ILE A 434 -27.94 56.71 1.68
CA ILE A 434 -27.78 58.19 1.52
C ILE A 434 -28.18 58.79 2.88
N GLN A 435 -27.32 59.43 3.53
CA GLN A 435 -27.35 60.77 4.16
C GLN A 435 -26.12 61.00 4.99
#